data_f053f1f3325395a4b144316e5a7fbee7
#
_entry.id   f053f1f3325395a4b144316e5a7fbee7
#
_cell.length_a   1.000
_cell.length_b   1.000
_cell.length_c   1.000
_cell.angle_alpha   90.00
_cell.angle_beta   90.00
_cell.angle_gamma   90.00
#
_symmetry.space_group_name_H-M   'P 1'
#
loop_
_entity.id
_entity.type
_entity.pdbx_description
1 polymer ?
#
loop_
_entity_poly.entity_id
_entity_poly.type
_entity_poly.pdbx_seq_one_letter_code
_entity_poly.pdbx_strand_id
1 'polypeptide(L)'
;MATRVQKGDFATAGLLAAVGIGLWVIFGGKLKAAQLPGGGGADYNPPADGSAPRLSNTEIQSIANTQHAAMADLGTNEALLFSSVKNLSGADLIRVFNAFGTKSYAATGSWFGAGYPLDLFGWYKEELGESDLQKMRGIWAKSGLAITF
;
A
#
# COMPACT_ATOMS: atom_id res chain seq x y z
N MET A 1 -24.23 -11.74 -67.13
CA MET A 1 -24.64 -11.06 -65.89
C MET A 1 -23.83 -11.59 -64.78
N ALA A 2 -22.87 -10.83 -64.29
CA ALA A 2 -21.92 -11.25 -63.23
C ALA A 2 -22.31 -10.53 -61.93
N THR A 3 -22.69 -11.33 -60.94
CA THR A 3 -23.06 -10.84 -59.62
C THR A 3 -21.80 -10.74 -58.75
N ARG A 4 -21.47 -9.53 -58.37
CA ARG A 4 -20.31 -9.16 -57.54
C ARG A 4 -20.62 -9.43 -56.09
N VAL A 5 -19.90 -10.39 -55.51
CA VAL A 5 -19.96 -10.66 -54.04
C VAL A 5 -19.08 -9.64 -53.35
N GLN A 6 -19.70 -8.86 -52.46
CA GLN A 6 -19.04 -7.88 -51.61
C GLN A 6 -18.43 -8.59 -50.38
N LYS A 7 -17.09 -8.52 -50.23
CA LYS A 7 -16.39 -8.98 -49.05
C LYS A 7 -16.71 -8.06 -47.89
N GLY A 8 -17.35 -8.59 -46.85
CA GLY A 8 -17.50 -7.91 -45.57
C GLY A 8 -16.18 -7.97 -44.79
N ASP A 9 -15.63 -6.82 -44.48
CA ASP A 9 -14.49 -6.68 -43.58
C ASP A 9 -14.97 -6.87 -42.14
N PHE A 10 -14.66 -8.03 -41.59
CA PHE A 10 -14.76 -8.24 -40.15
C PHE A 10 -13.58 -7.57 -39.47
N ALA A 11 -13.79 -6.34 -38.97
CA ALA A 11 -12.87 -5.69 -38.07
C ALA A 11 -12.83 -6.49 -36.75
N THR A 12 -11.82 -7.30 -36.63
CA THR A 12 -11.49 -7.99 -35.36
C THR A 12 -10.97 -6.93 -34.40
N ALA A 13 -11.83 -6.49 -33.47
CA ALA A 13 -11.43 -5.66 -32.35
C ALA A 13 -10.56 -6.51 -31.43
N GLY A 14 -9.26 -6.48 -31.64
CA GLY A 14 -8.28 -7.07 -30.74
C GLY A 14 -8.26 -6.30 -29.43
N LEU A 15 -8.69 -6.96 -28.37
CA LEU A 15 -8.56 -6.48 -27.01
C LEU A 15 -7.06 -6.55 -26.63
N LEU A 16 -6.32 -5.48 -26.86
CA LEU A 16 -4.96 -5.32 -26.36
C LEU A 16 -5.04 -5.00 -24.86
N ALA A 17 -4.82 -6.03 -24.05
CA ALA A 17 -4.48 -5.84 -22.64
C ALA A 17 -3.13 -5.10 -22.60
N ALA A 18 -3.16 -3.78 -22.45
CA ALA A 18 -1.98 -2.98 -22.24
C ALA A 18 -1.41 -3.29 -20.84
N VAL A 19 -0.41 -4.17 -20.80
CA VAL A 19 0.50 -4.25 -19.68
C VAL A 19 1.31 -2.96 -19.71
N GLY A 20 0.92 -2.00 -18.87
CA GLY A 20 1.59 -0.71 -18.74
C GLY A 20 2.97 -0.87 -18.12
N ILE A 21 3.98 -1.11 -18.95
CA ILE A 21 5.37 -0.89 -18.58
C ILE A 21 5.56 0.61 -18.64
N GLY A 22 5.64 1.26 -17.49
CA GLY A 22 5.91 2.69 -17.39
C GLY A 22 7.25 3.04 -17.99
N LEU A 23 7.23 3.69 -19.15
CA LEU A 23 8.40 4.28 -19.78
C LEU A 23 8.82 5.51 -18.95
N TRP A 24 9.94 5.42 -18.25
CA TRP A 24 10.54 6.55 -17.55
C TRP A 24 11.17 7.50 -18.56
N VAL A 25 10.50 8.62 -18.81
CA VAL A 25 11.12 9.72 -19.54
C VAL A 25 11.71 10.70 -18.56
N ILE A 26 13.05 10.75 -18.50
CA ILE A 26 13.81 11.70 -17.69
C ILE A 26 13.77 13.07 -18.40
N PHE A 27 12.83 13.91 -18.03
CA PHE A 27 12.90 15.34 -18.27
C PHE A 27 12.55 16.04 -16.94
N GLY A 28 13.42 16.95 -16.51
CA GLY A 28 13.33 17.66 -15.23
C GLY A 28 12.08 18.51 -15.06
N GLY A 29 10.97 17.88 -14.79
CA GLY A 29 9.69 18.45 -14.43
C GLY A 29 8.95 17.47 -13.53
N LYS A 30 8.27 17.97 -12.50
CA LYS A 30 7.44 17.17 -11.59
C LYS A 30 6.48 16.29 -12.38
N LEU A 31 6.79 15.01 -12.53
CA LEU A 31 5.92 14.02 -13.16
C LEU A 31 4.74 13.77 -12.23
N LYS A 32 3.54 14.15 -12.67
CA LYS A 32 2.31 13.62 -12.05
C LYS A 32 2.28 12.12 -12.31
N ALA A 33 2.39 11.33 -11.25
CA ALA A 33 2.26 9.89 -11.33
C ALA A 33 0.93 9.51 -11.97
N ALA A 34 0.97 8.64 -12.97
CA ALA A 34 -0.24 8.03 -13.52
C ALA A 34 -0.95 7.29 -12.40
N GLN A 35 -2.18 7.68 -12.12
CA GLN A 35 -3.02 7.12 -11.07
C GLN A 35 -3.31 5.66 -11.38
N LEU A 36 -2.73 4.76 -10.61
CA LEU A 36 -3.08 3.34 -10.66
C LEU A 36 -4.54 3.18 -10.22
N PRO A 37 -5.35 2.36 -10.89
CA PRO A 37 -6.75 2.15 -10.48
C PRO A 37 -6.79 1.54 -9.07
N GLY A 38 -7.32 2.27 -8.10
CA GLY A 38 -7.60 1.77 -6.76
C GLY A 38 -6.89 2.45 -5.58
N GLY A 39 -6.12 3.52 -5.80
CA GLY A 39 -5.50 4.28 -4.71
C GLY A 39 -5.93 5.74 -4.73
N GLY A 40 -6.52 6.23 -3.65
CA GLY A 40 -6.73 7.67 -3.45
C GLY A 40 -5.41 8.42 -3.60
N GLY A 41 -5.46 9.56 -4.32
CA GLY A 41 -4.28 10.32 -4.70
C GLY A 41 -3.49 10.84 -3.50
N ALA A 42 -2.52 10.06 -3.06
CA ALA A 42 -1.37 10.56 -2.33
C ALA A 42 -0.26 10.81 -3.35
N ASP A 43 0.39 11.94 -3.27
CA ASP A 43 1.58 12.24 -4.06
C ASP A 43 2.56 11.06 -3.93
N TYR A 44 2.86 10.39 -5.05
CA TYR A 44 3.82 9.29 -5.05
C TYR A 44 5.20 9.84 -4.71
N ASN A 45 5.58 9.68 -3.47
CA ASN A 45 6.96 9.85 -3.06
C ASN A 45 7.68 8.52 -3.32
N PRO A 46 8.77 8.50 -4.12
CA PRO A 46 9.57 7.30 -4.26
C PRO A 46 10.09 6.86 -2.88
N PRO A 47 10.26 5.55 -2.63
CA PRO A 47 10.76 5.07 -1.37
C PRO A 47 12.17 5.62 -1.10
N ALA A 48 12.47 5.94 0.16
CA ALA A 48 13.75 6.55 0.55
C ALA A 48 14.96 5.68 0.22
N ASP A 49 14.77 4.35 0.18
CA ASP A 49 15.81 3.38 -0.19
C ASP A 49 15.93 3.15 -1.70
N GLY A 50 15.16 3.84 -2.52
CA GLY A 50 15.16 3.69 -3.98
C GLY A 50 14.69 2.30 -4.48
N SER A 51 14.08 1.50 -3.63
CA SER A 51 13.67 0.14 -3.96
C SER A 51 12.48 0.07 -4.91
N ALA A 52 12.36 -1.06 -5.62
CA ALA A 52 11.16 -1.41 -6.38
C ALA A 52 10.26 -2.39 -5.59
N PRO A 53 8.94 -2.41 -5.87
CA PRO A 53 8.03 -3.39 -5.30
C PRO A 53 8.45 -4.82 -5.67
N ARG A 54 8.38 -5.75 -4.70
CA ARG A 54 8.74 -7.16 -4.88
C ARG A 54 7.59 -8.11 -4.60
N LEU A 55 6.67 -7.72 -3.73
CA LEU A 55 5.55 -8.55 -3.31
C LEU A 55 4.34 -8.39 -4.23
N SER A 56 3.54 -9.42 -4.35
CA SER A 56 2.22 -9.36 -5.00
C SER A 56 1.21 -8.55 -4.16
N ASN A 57 0.10 -8.14 -4.77
CA ASN A 57 -0.96 -7.45 -4.05
C ASN A 57 -1.58 -8.33 -2.93
N THR A 58 -1.67 -9.64 -3.14
CA THR A 58 -2.18 -10.58 -2.14
C THR A 58 -1.28 -10.66 -0.92
N GLU A 59 0.04 -10.72 -1.12
CA GLU A 59 1.01 -10.73 -0.02
C GLU A 59 0.96 -9.41 0.76
N ILE A 60 0.91 -8.29 0.07
CA ILE A 60 0.78 -6.96 0.68
C ILE A 60 -0.48 -6.87 1.54
N GLN A 61 -1.63 -7.32 1.01
CA GLN A 61 -2.89 -7.32 1.76
C GLN A 61 -2.84 -8.25 2.96
N SER A 62 -2.20 -9.42 2.82
CA SER A 62 -1.98 -10.35 3.93
C SER A 62 -1.15 -9.71 5.04
N ILE A 63 -0.07 -9.01 4.69
CA ILE A 63 0.78 -8.30 5.67
C ILE A 63 -0.01 -7.19 6.36
N ALA A 64 -0.76 -6.38 5.61
CA ALA A 64 -1.59 -5.32 6.18
C ALA A 64 -2.64 -5.87 7.17
N ASN A 65 -3.26 -7.00 6.83
CA ASN A 65 -4.20 -7.69 7.72
C ASN A 65 -3.49 -8.27 8.95
N THR A 66 -2.28 -8.81 8.79
CA THR A 66 -1.44 -9.29 9.90
C THR A 66 -1.08 -8.16 10.85
N GLN A 67 -0.72 -6.99 10.34
CA GLN A 67 -0.46 -5.80 11.16
C GLN A 67 -1.68 -5.44 12.00
N HIS A 68 -2.87 -5.40 11.38
CA HIS A 68 -4.10 -5.12 12.10
C HIS A 68 -4.41 -6.17 13.16
N ALA A 69 -4.37 -7.46 12.81
CA ALA A 69 -4.68 -8.54 13.73
C ALA A 69 -3.74 -8.58 14.94
N ALA A 70 -2.45 -8.25 14.74
CA ALA A 70 -1.47 -8.21 15.81
C ALA A 70 -1.71 -7.08 16.84
N MET A 71 -2.55 -6.10 16.50
CA MET A 71 -2.90 -4.94 17.35
C MET A 71 -4.37 -4.95 17.83
N ALA A 72 -5.25 -5.69 17.14
CA ALA A 72 -6.69 -5.60 17.39
C ALA A 72 -7.18 -6.43 18.58
N ASP A 73 -6.39 -7.39 19.06
CA ASP A 73 -6.74 -8.25 20.18
C ASP A 73 -6.24 -7.65 21.52
N LEU A 74 -6.65 -8.29 22.63
CA LEU A 74 -6.15 -7.92 23.96
C LEU A 74 -4.65 -8.19 24.06
N GLY A 75 -3.88 -7.13 24.11
CA GLY A 75 -2.42 -7.17 24.12
C GLY A 75 -1.83 -7.26 22.73
N THR A 76 -0.87 -6.41 22.45
CA THR A 76 -0.20 -6.30 21.15
C THR A 76 0.82 -7.41 20.95
N ASN A 77 0.83 -8.05 19.79
CA ASN A 77 1.87 -9.01 19.43
C ASN A 77 3.01 -8.30 18.68
N GLU A 78 3.93 -7.68 19.42
CA GLU A 78 5.05 -6.90 18.88
C GLU A 78 5.96 -7.77 18.02
N ALA A 79 6.19 -9.04 18.41
CA ALA A 79 7.04 -9.95 17.64
C ALA A 79 6.49 -10.18 16.23
N LEU A 80 5.17 -10.33 16.10
CA LEU A 80 4.49 -10.48 14.81
C LEU A 80 4.52 -9.17 14.02
N LEU A 81 4.28 -8.03 14.68
CA LEU A 81 4.38 -6.71 14.05
C LEU A 81 5.74 -6.50 13.40
N PHE A 82 6.83 -6.69 14.14
CA PHE A 82 8.18 -6.49 13.61
C PHE A 82 8.54 -7.51 12.54
N SER A 83 8.26 -8.80 12.78
CA SER A 83 8.67 -9.86 11.85
C SER A 83 8.03 -9.73 10.47
N SER A 84 6.79 -9.25 10.40
CA SER A 84 6.06 -9.14 9.13
C SER A 84 6.53 -7.97 8.25
N VAL A 85 7.20 -6.94 8.81
CA VAL A 85 7.61 -5.75 8.04
C VAL A 85 9.12 -5.51 7.97
N LYS A 86 9.93 -6.07 8.88
CA LYS A 86 11.37 -5.78 9.02
C LYS A 86 12.20 -6.01 7.75
N ASN A 87 11.82 -6.99 6.95
CA ASN A 87 12.56 -7.40 5.75
C ASN A 87 11.96 -6.83 4.45
N LEU A 88 10.92 -6.02 4.54
CA LEU A 88 10.31 -5.41 3.37
C LEU A 88 11.19 -4.31 2.78
N SER A 89 11.09 -4.13 1.47
CA SER A 89 11.63 -2.97 0.78
C SER A 89 10.84 -1.71 1.13
N GLY A 90 11.42 -0.52 0.96
CA GLY A 90 10.70 0.74 1.16
C GLY A 90 9.45 0.84 0.29
N ALA A 91 9.53 0.37 -0.97
CA ALA A 91 8.39 0.32 -1.88
C ALA A 91 7.26 -0.59 -1.38
N ASP A 92 7.60 -1.78 -0.84
CA ASP A 92 6.58 -2.69 -0.31
C ASP A 92 5.99 -2.18 1.01
N LEU A 93 6.79 -1.49 1.85
CA LEU A 93 6.29 -0.82 3.05
C LEU A 93 5.23 0.24 2.69
N ILE A 94 5.48 1.10 1.70
CA ILE A 94 4.49 2.08 1.22
C ILE A 94 3.19 1.37 0.80
N ARG A 95 3.29 0.25 0.10
CA ARG A 95 2.14 -0.54 -0.34
C ARG A 95 1.38 -1.16 0.84
N VAL A 96 2.08 -1.65 1.88
CA VAL A 96 1.44 -2.15 3.11
C VAL A 96 0.69 -1.03 3.82
N PHE A 97 1.28 0.15 3.96
CA PHE A 97 0.61 1.31 4.53
C PHE A 97 -0.68 1.65 3.78
N ASN A 98 -0.62 1.73 2.45
CA ASN A 98 -1.78 2.01 1.60
C ASN A 98 -2.84 0.91 1.67
N ALA A 99 -2.42 -0.37 1.73
CA ALA A 99 -3.34 -1.50 1.84
C ALA A 99 -4.00 -1.60 3.23
N PHE A 100 -3.34 -1.13 4.28
CA PHE A 100 -3.94 -1.04 5.61
C PHE A 100 -5.08 -0.01 5.60
N GLY A 101 -4.88 1.12 4.94
CA GLY A 101 -5.85 2.22 4.90
C GLY A 101 -6.16 2.77 6.28
N THR A 102 -7.44 3.02 6.55
CA THR A 102 -7.92 3.43 7.87
C THR A 102 -8.82 2.35 8.46
N LYS A 103 -8.66 2.10 9.76
CA LYS A 103 -9.48 1.13 10.52
C LYS A 103 -9.97 1.78 11.79
N SER A 104 -11.16 1.39 12.23
CA SER A 104 -11.71 1.87 13.50
C SER A 104 -10.90 1.34 14.67
N TYR A 105 -10.37 2.24 15.48
CA TYR A 105 -9.68 1.93 16.72
C TYR A 105 -10.62 2.16 17.89
N ALA A 106 -10.82 1.14 18.73
CA ALA A 106 -11.53 1.23 19.98
C ALA A 106 -10.56 0.91 21.11
N ALA A 107 -10.19 1.92 21.90
CA ALA A 107 -9.33 1.70 23.06
C ALA A 107 -9.94 0.63 23.99
N THR A 108 -9.11 -0.26 24.49
CA THR A 108 -9.52 -1.32 25.45
C THR A 108 -10.17 -0.67 26.67
N GLY A 109 -11.45 -0.96 26.93
CA GLY A 109 -12.20 -0.35 28.02
C GLY A 109 -13.14 0.79 27.63
N SER A 110 -13.24 1.14 26.36
CA SER A 110 -14.26 2.07 25.87
C SER A 110 -15.63 1.41 25.88
N TRP A 111 -16.31 1.47 27.01
CA TRP A 111 -17.66 0.93 27.23
C TRP A 111 -18.73 1.59 26.30
N PHE A 112 -18.45 2.76 25.75
CA PHE A 112 -19.37 3.58 24.95
C PHE A 112 -18.81 4.00 23.60
N GLY A 113 -17.69 3.44 23.13
CA GLY A 113 -16.95 4.03 22.05
C GLY A 113 -17.30 3.49 20.68
N ALA A 114 -17.97 4.29 19.86
CA ALA A 114 -17.69 4.24 18.45
C ALA A 114 -16.18 4.52 18.31
N GLY A 115 -15.40 3.52 17.81
CA GLY A 115 -13.98 3.72 17.57
C GLY A 115 -13.76 4.89 16.59
N TYR A 116 -12.59 5.47 16.61
CA TYR A 116 -12.21 6.51 15.65
C TYR A 116 -11.25 5.95 14.60
N PRO A 117 -11.31 6.48 13.36
CA PRO A 117 -10.49 5.94 12.28
C PRO A 117 -9.03 6.32 12.46
N LEU A 118 -8.14 5.32 12.43
CA LEU A 118 -6.70 5.50 12.42
C LEU A 118 -6.08 4.77 11.24
N ASP A 119 -5.03 5.37 10.67
CA ASP A 119 -4.13 4.69 9.76
C ASP A 119 -3.16 3.76 10.53
N LEU A 120 -2.30 3.07 9.79
CA LEU A 120 -1.34 2.14 10.40
C LEU A 120 -0.44 2.80 11.45
N PHE A 121 0.00 4.03 11.21
CA PHE A 121 0.87 4.73 12.15
C PHE A 121 0.12 5.23 13.38
N GLY A 122 -1.12 5.63 13.22
CA GLY A 122 -2.02 5.92 14.33
C GLY A 122 -2.21 4.70 15.24
N TRP A 123 -2.42 3.52 14.65
CA TRP A 123 -2.51 2.25 15.40
C TRP A 123 -1.21 1.95 16.17
N TYR A 124 -0.03 2.12 15.53
CA TYR A 124 1.25 1.92 16.24
C TYR A 124 1.39 2.85 17.44
N LYS A 125 0.98 4.10 17.31
CA LYS A 125 1.05 5.08 18.38
C LYS A 125 0.22 4.70 19.60
N GLU A 126 -0.95 4.12 19.38
CA GLU A 126 -1.85 3.71 20.45
C GLU A 126 -1.41 2.37 21.11
N GLU A 127 -0.77 1.48 20.36
CA GLU A 127 -0.50 0.09 20.78
C GLU A 127 0.94 -0.16 21.23
N LEU A 128 1.90 0.65 20.80
CA LEU A 128 3.32 0.40 21.08
C LEU A 128 3.87 1.38 22.11
N GLY A 129 4.71 0.85 23.00
CA GLY A 129 5.54 1.67 23.87
C GLY A 129 6.65 2.40 23.10
N GLU A 130 7.23 3.45 23.68
CA GLU A 130 8.21 4.32 23.03
C GLU A 130 9.42 3.54 22.45
N SER A 131 9.91 2.52 23.15
CA SER A 131 11.03 1.70 22.65
C SER A 131 10.69 0.94 21.36
N ASP A 132 9.45 0.46 21.24
CA ASP A 132 8.99 -0.29 20.08
C ASP A 132 8.56 0.64 18.94
N LEU A 133 8.00 1.80 19.26
CA LEU A 133 7.81 2.89 18.29
C LEU A 133 9.14 3.30 17.65
N GLN A 134 10.22 3.41 18.43
CA GLN A 134 11.53 3.77 17.91
C GLN A 134 12.11 2.70 16.98
N LYS A 135 11.93 1.41 17.30
CA LYS A 135 12.31 0.30 16.41
C LYS A 135 11.47 0.35 15.12
N MET A 136 10.16 0.60 15.24
CA MET A 136 9.27 0.68 14.09
C MET A 136 9.64 1.85 13.18
N ARG A 137 9.96 3.03 13.71
CA ARG A 137 10.51 4.16 12.94
C ARG A 137 11.75 3.76 12.13
N GLY A 138 12.67 2.99 12.74
CA GLY A 138 13.86 2.47 12.05
C GLY A 138 13.53 1.56 10.87
N ILE A 139 12.52 0.70 11.00
CA ILE A 139 12.07 -0.18 9.92
C ILE A 139 11.45 0.64 8.78
N TRP A 140 10.57 1.57 9.12
CA TRP A 140 9.83 2.37 8.14
C TRP A 140 10.64 3.49 7.49
N ALA A 141 11.80 3.85 8.05
CA ALA A 141 12.68 4.87 7.45
C ALA A 141 13.01 4.59 5.98
N LYS A 142 13.07 3.32 5.57
CA LYS A 142 13.28 2.90 4.17
C LYS A 142 12.19 3.37 3.21
N SER A 143 10.97 3.53 3.71
CA SER A 143 9.83 3.97 2.88
C SER A 143 9.89 5.46 2.55
N GLY A 144 10.53 6.28 3.38
CA GLY A 144 10.48 7.74 3.29
C GLY A 144 9.15 8.33 3.75
N LEU A 145 8.21 7.52 4.24
CA LEU A 145 7.00 8.03 4.86
C LEU A 145 7.36 8.72 6.18
N ALA A 146 6.83 9.93 6.36
CA ALA A 146 7.00 10.66 7.61
C ALA A 146 6.18 9.98 8.72
N ILE A 147 6.86 9.26 9.60
CA ILE A 147 6.24 8.70 10.80
C ILE A 147 6.27 9.79 11.87
N THR A 148 5.18 10.51 11.99
CA THR A 148 4.97 11.49 13.06
C THR A 148 4.23 10.82 14.22
N PHE A 149 4.98 10.35 15.20
CA PHE A 149 4.43 10.00 16.49
C PHE A 149 4.85 11.03 17.52
#